data_9d2fef16ac6f375fa9aec530b3e84114
#
_entry.id   9d2fef16ac6f375fa9aec530b3e84114
#
_cell.length_a   1.000
_cell.length_b   1.000
_cell.length_c   1.000
_cell.angle_alpha   90.00
_cell.angle_beta   90.00
_cell.angle_gamma   90.00
#
_symmetry.space_group_name_H-M   'P 1'
#
loop_
_entity.id
_entity.type
_entity.pdbx_description
1 polymer ?
#
loop_
_entity_poly.entity_id
_entity_poly.type
_entity_poly.pdbx_seq_one_letter_code
_entity_poly.pdbx_strand_id
1 'polypeptide(L)'
;MAEPPTLAALEAHLAPYAAHASQSRGRRHPETPPAARTEFQRDRDRIVHSTAFRRLEYKTQVFVNHEGDLFRTRLTHSLEVAQIARSVARNLRLNEDLVEAISLAHDLGHTPFGHAGQDALNACMREHGGFEHNLQSLAVVDELEEHYGAFNGLNLCFETREGILKHCSRDNARKLGALGERFLQGRQPSLEAQLANIADEIAYNNHDVDDGLRSGLITIEQLAEVELWQRHYEAALAEFPHLEGRRLVHETVRRIINTLIVDLIDETTRKLARVAPASLDDVRAAPPLVSHSETVAAQAAALKRFLFKNLYRHYKVMRMASKAQRVVTGLFDAFIDDPRLLPPPYQSEDAAQQPRLVAHYIAGMTDRFALKEYQRLFVISDN
;
A
#
# COMPACT_ATOMS: atom_id res chain seq x y z
N MET A 1 37.98 20.35 2.59
CA MET A 1 36.71 19.63 2.71
C MET A 1 36.30 19.24 1.31
N ALA A 2 35.90 17.96 1.09
CA ALA A 2 35.38 17.57 -0.22
C ALA A 2 34.09 18.34 -0.50
N GLU A 3 33.91 18.82 -1.73
CA GLU A 3 32.64 19.41 -2.16
C GLU A 3 31.50 18.37 -2.01
N PRO A 4 30.30 18.78 -1.56
CA PRO A 4 29.18 17.87 -1.49
C PRO A 4 28.87 17.31 -2.89
N PRO A 5 28.48 16.01 -3.01
CA PRO A 5 28.18 15.42 -4.30
C PRO A 5 27.04 16.18 -4.97
N THR A 6 27.15 16.39 -6.28
CA THR A 6 26.04 16.94 -7.08
C THR A 6 24.85 15.98 -7.09
N LEU A 7 23.63 16.45 -7.28
CA LEU A 7 22.43 15.59 -7.39
C LEU A 7 22.59 14.53 -8.48
N ALA A 8 23.23 14.86 -9.60
CA ALA A 8 23.55 13.91 -10.66
C ALA A 8 24.53 12.81 -10.19
N ALA A 9 25.48 13.13 -9.31
CA ALA A 9 26.40 12.14 -8.75
C ALA A 9 25.69 11.17 -7.80
N LEU A 10 24.63 11.58 -7.11
CA LEU A 10 23.81 10.70 -6.26
C LEU A 10 23.08 9.65 -7.07
N GLU A 11 22.75 9.92 -8.32
CA GLU A 11 22.00 9.01 -9.21
C GLU A 11 22.89 8.29 -10.25
N ALA A 12 24.22 8.49 -10.23
CA ALA A 12 25.13 7.93 -11.22
C ALA A 12 25.19 6.39 -11.24
N HIS A 13 24.76 5.74 -10.15
CA HIS A 13 24.71 4.29 -10.02
C HIS A 13 23.43 3.67 -10.60
N LEU A 14 22.41 4.47 -10.89
CA LEU A 14 21.13 4.00 -11.41
C LEU A 14 21.26 3.49 -12.86
N ALA A 15 20.40 2.54 -13.21
CA ALA A 15 20.30 2.06 -14.57
C ALA A 15 19.64 3.13 -15.49
N PRO A 16 19.92 3.14 -16.81
CA PRO A 16 19.31 4.12 -17.73
C PRO A 16 17.78 4.06 -17.79
N TYR A 17 17.23 2.87 -17.51
CA TYR A 17 15.80 2.62 -17.49
C TYR A 17 15.12 2.91 -16.13
N ALA A 18 15.88 3.24 -15.12
CA ALA A 18 15.34 3.65 -13.81
C ALA A 18 14.70 5.04 -13.88
N ALA A 19 13.85 5.35 -12.94
CA ALA A 19 13.33 6.70 -12.76
C ALA A 19 14.41 7.60 -12.12
N HIS A 20 14.89 8.59 -12.85
CA HIS A 20 15.84 9.58 -12.37
C HIS A 20 15.11 10.84 -11.87
N ALA A 21 15.41 11.32 -10.68
CA ALA A 21 14.80 12.55 -10.15
C ALA A 21 15.11 13.78 -11.01
N SER A 22 16.28 13.79 -11.66
CA SER A 22 16.68 14.82 -12.62
C SER A 22 15.84 14.84 -13.90
N GLN A 23 15.13 13.75 -14.20
CA GLN A 23 14.25 13.59 -15.36
C GLN A 23 12.77 13.51 -14.98
N SER A 24 12.43 13.83 -13.72
CA SER A 24 11.06 13.80 -13.24
C SER A 24 10.16 14.75 -14.04
N ARG A 25 8.92 14.32 -14.27
CA ARG A 25 7.86 15.18 -14.84
C ARG A 25 7.40 16.30 -13.89
N GLY A 26 8.02 16.36 -12.70
CA GLY A 26 7.85 17.45 -11.74
C GLY A 26 6.61 17.33 -10.85
N ARG A 27 6.27 18.45 -10.24
CA ARG A 27 5.22 18.62 -9.22
C ARG A 27 4.02 19.38 -9.77
N ARG A 28 2.87 19.30 -9.12
CA ARG A 28 1.67 20.11 -9.48
C ARG A 28 1.91 21.59 -9.24
N HIS A 29 2.54 21.93 -8.12
CA HIS A 29 2.89 23.30 -7.76
C HIS A 29 4.40 23.47 -7.89
N PRO A 30 4.88 24.44 -8.68
CA PRO A 30 6.31 24.72 -8.82
C PRO A 30 6.94 25.10 -7.48
N GLU A 31 8.08 24.52 -7.17
CA GLU A 31 8.88 24.81 -5.97
C GLU A 31 10.36 24.86 -6.32
N THR A 32 11.14 25.58 -5.54
CA THR A 32 12.60 25.56 -5.66
C THR A 32 13.13 24.15 -5.39
N PRO A 33 13.97 23.60 -6.28
CA PRO A 33 14.59 22.30 -6.06
C PRO A 33 15.38 22.26 -4.74
N PRO A 34 15.39 21.12 -4.04
CA PRO A 34 16.14 20.98 -2.79
C PRO A 34 17.65 21.02 -3.05
N ALA A 35 18.41 21.68 -2.17
CA ALA A 35 19.85 21.86 -2.34
C ALA A 35 20.69 20.61 -2.01
N ALA A 36 20.20 19.75 -1.11
CA ALA A 36 21.01 18.69 -0.49
C ALA A 36 20.39 17.29 -0.60
N ARG A 37 19.33 17.12 -1.37
CA ARG A 37 18.61 15.84 -1.54
C ARG A 37 17.93 15.78 -2.90
N THR A 38 17.60 14.57 -3.38
CA THR A 38 16.83 14.43 -4.61
C THR A 38 15.35 14.80 -4.42
N GLU A 39 14.62 15.00 -5.50
CA GLU A 39 13.18 15.26 -5.44
C GLU A 39 12.40 14.06 -4.86
N PHE A 40 12.84 12.81 -5.12
CA PHE A 40 12.21 11.62 -4.56
C PHE A 40 12.51 11.45 -3.06
N GLN A 41 13.71 11.85 -2.59
CA GLN A 41 13.99 11.94 -1.15
C GLN A 41 13.06 12.95 -0.47
N ARG A 42 12.83 14.10 -1.13
CA ARG A 42 11.89 15.10 -0.63
C ARG A 42 10.46 14.55 -0.55
N ASP A 43 10.03 13.73 -1.52
CA ASP A 43 8.72 13.08 -1.50
C ASP A 43 8.59 12.13 -0.32
N ARG A 44 9.57 11.24 -0.13
CA ARG A 44 9.62 10.33 1.02
C ARG A 44 9.51 11.08 2.35
N ASP A 45 10.29 12.12 2.53
CA ASP A 45 10.30 12.92 3.76
C ASP A 45 8.91 13.57 3.99
N ARG A 46 8.26 14.09 2.94
CA ARG A 46 6.92 14.65 3.02
C ARG A 46 5.87 13.62 3.43
N ILE A 47 5.96 12.40 2.90
CA ILE A 47 5.08 11.30 3.26
C ILE A 47 5.24 10.94 4.74
N VAL A 48 6.47 10.72 5.20
CA VAL A 48 6.78 10.34 6.59
C VAL A 48 6.26 11.38 7.59
N HIS A 49 6.34 12.65 7.24
CA HIS A 49 5.87 13.75 8.10
C HIS A 49 4.38 14.05 7.99
N SER A 50 3.63 13.37 7.09
CA SER A 50 2.19 13.60 6.92
C SER A 50 1.36 13.07 8.08
N THR A 51 0.18 13.64 8.26
CA THR A 51 -0.79 13.18 9.26
C THR A 51 -1.37 11.81 8.86
N ALA A 52 -1.60 11.59 7.56
CA ALA A 52 -2.11 10.34 7.04
C ALA A 52 -1.15 9.18 7.32
N PHE A 53 0.16 9.36 7.18
CA PHE A 53 1.16 8.33 7.48
C PHE A 53 1.14 7.93 8.96
N ARG A 54 1.05 8.90 9.89
CA ARG A 54 0.92 8.61 11.33
C ARG A 54 -0.36 7.84 11.67
N ARG A 55 -1.48 8.10 10.95
CA ARG A 55 -2.74 7.38 11.16
C ARG A 55 -2.66 5.90 10.81
N LEU A 56 -1.71 5.47 9.96
CA LEU A 56 -1.50 4.07 9.61
C LEU A 56 -1.15 3.20 10.83
N GLU A 57 -0.58 3.77 11.89
CA GLU A 57 -0.31 3.08 13.16
C GLU A 57 -1.58 2.51 13.80
N TYR A 58 -2.72 3.18 13.59
CA TYR A 58 -4.01 2.85 14.23
C TYR A 58 -5.05 2.34 13.23
N LYS A 59 -4.61 1.91 12.04
CA LYS A 59 -5.44 1.25 11.03
C LYS A 59 -5.08 -0.23 10.93
N THR A 60 -6.11 -1.07 10.97
CA THR A 60 -5.99 -2.52 10.83
C THR A 60 -5.43 -2.91 9.46
N GLN A 61 -4.50 -3.89 9.43
CA GLN A 61 -4.11 -4.58 8.21
C GLN A 61 -5.11 -5.70 7.89
N VAL A 62 -5.21 -6.72 8.74
CA VAL A 62 -6.15 -7.84 8.62
C VAL A 62 -6.93 -8.07 9.91
N PHE A 63 -6.26 -8.02 11.05
CA PHE A 63 -6.85 -8.23 12.37
C PHE A 63 -7.09 -6.90 13.06
N VAL A 64 -8.31 -6.67 13.55
CA VAL A 64 -8.62 -5.44 14.28
C VAL A 64 -7.78 -5.37 15.55
N ASN A 65 -7.02 -4.30 15.73
CA ASN A 65 -6.04 -4.07 16.81
C ASN A 65 -6.59 -4.20 18.24
N HIS A 66 -7.89 -4.43 18.44
CA HIS A 66 -8.49 -4.61 19.76
C HIS A 66 -8.32 -6.03 20.31
N GLU A 67 -7.86 -7.00 19.48
CA GLU A 67 -7.66 -8.39 19.90
C GLU A 67 -6.21 -8.71 20.31
N GLY A 68 -5.28 -7.74 20.24
CA GLY A 68 -3.89 -7.89 20.72
C GLY A 68 -2.93 -6.86 20.15
N ASP A 69 -2.00 -6.40 20.96
CA ASP A 69 -1.03 -5.33 20.63
C ASP A 69 0.10 -5.80 19.68
N LEU A 70 0.13 -7.09 19.32
CA LEU A 70 1.22 -7.69 18.54
C LEU A 70 0.86 -7.95 17.06
N PHE A 71 -0.36 -7.64 16.64
CA PHE A 71 -0.75 -7.75 15.23
C PHE A 71 -0.23 -6.56 14.43
N ARG A 72 0.09 -6.81 13.15
CA ARG A 72 0.62 -5.77 12.26
C ARG A 72 -0.40 -4.67 11.98
N THR A 73 0.07 -3.45 12.06
CA THR A 73 -0.65 -2.25 11.62
C THR A 73 -0.28 -1.94 10.17
N ARG A 74 -1.03 -1.07 9.50
CA ARG A 74 -0.67 -0.60 8.16
C ARG A 74 0.66 0.14 8.13
N LEU A 75 1.05 0.81 9.22
CA LEU A 75 2.35 1.46 9.34
C LEU A 75 3.49 0.45 9.26
N THR A 76 3.44 -0.61 10.09
CA THR A 76 4.49 -1.64 10.08
C THR A 76 4.52 -2.40 8.77
N HIS A 77 3.36 -2.67 8.16
CA HIS A 77 3.27 -3.24 6.81
C HIS A 77 3.95 -2.35 5.77
N SER A 78 3.64 -1.06 5.70
CA SER A 78 4.25 -0.13 4.73
C SER A 78 5.77 -0.03 4.89
N LEU A 79 6.29 -0.11 6.12
CA LEU A 79 7.73 -0.15 6.39
C LEU A 79 8.38 -1.44 5.88
N GLU A 80 7.74 -2.60 6.06
CA GLU A 80 8.25 -3.89 5.58
C GLU A 80 8.18 -3.95 4.04
N VAL A 81 7.12 -3.43 3.41
CA VAL A 81 7.04 -3.26 1.95
C VAL A 81 8.21 -2.41 1.44
N ALA A 82 8.46 -1.26 2.06
CA ALA A 82 9.55 -0.38 1.67
C ALA A 82 10.93 -1.07 1.84
N GLN A 83 11.13 -1.84 2.90
CA GLN A 83 12.38 -2.59 3.13
C GLN A 83 12.61 -3.65 2.05
N ILE A 84 11.58 -4.45 1.71
CA ILE A 84 11.67 -5.47 0.66
C ILE A 84 11.94 -4.79 -0.70
N ALA A 85 11.14 -3.78 -1.05
CA ALA A 85 11.23 -3.08 -2.32
C ALA A 85 12.61 -2.41 -2.51
N ARG A 86 13.16 -1.75 -1.49
CA ARG A 86 14.50 -1.15 -1.55
C ARG A 86 15.60 -2.19 -1.73
N SER A 87 15.49 -3.35 -1.08
CA SER A 87 16.46 -4.43 -1.23
C SER A 87 16.54 -4.93 -2.67
N VAL A 88 15.38 -5.09 -3.33
CA VAL A 88 15.29 -5.48 -4.74
C VAL A 88 15.76 -4.34 -5.66
N ALA A 89 15.30 -3.10 -5.40
CA ALA A 89 15.68 -1.92 -6.19
C ALA A 89 17.19 -1.73 -6.28
N ARG A 90 17.90 -1.90 -5.17
CA ARG A 90 19.37 -1.81 -5.12
C ARG A 90 20.04 -2.83 -6.04
N ASN A 91 19.57 -4.08 -6.04
CA ASN A 91 20.10 -5.13 -6.91
C ASN A 91 19.83 -4.86 -8.39
N LEU A 92 18.69 -4.25 -8.71
CA LEU A 92 18.29 -3.91 -10.07
C LEU A 92 18.77 -2.52 -10.53
N ARG A 93 19.52 -1.78 -9.67
CA ARG A 93 19.99 -0.41 -9.92
C ARG A 93 18.84 0.57 -10.21
N LEU A 94 17.69 0.39 -9.53
CA LEU A 94 16.53 1.27 -9.56
C LEU A 94 16.64 2.33 -8.46
N ASN A 95 15.78 3.35 -8.53
CA ASN A 95 15.76 4.45 -7.57
C ASN A 95 15.14 4.02 -6.23
N GLU A 96 15.99 3.80 -5.22
CA GLU A 96 15.56 3.37 -3.88
C GLU A 96 14.65 4.40 -3.20
N ASP A 97 14.90 5.69 -3.37
CA ASP A 97 14.09 6.75 -2.74
C ASP A 97 12.68 6.81 -3.32
N LEU A 98 12.53 6.61 -4.65
CA LEU A 98 11.23 6.55 -5.29
C LEU A 98 10.44 5.31 -4.86
N VAL A 99 11.08 4.15 -4.86
CA VAL A 99 10.47 2.89 -4.39
C VAL A 99 10.00 3.02 -2.94
N GLU A 100 10.82 3.61 -2.06
CA GLU A 100 10.47 3.85 -0.67
C GLU A 100 9.28 4.82 -0.55
N ALA A 101 9.32 5.94 -1.26
CA ALA A 101 8.23 6.92 -1.26
C ALA A 101 6.90 6.29 -1.69
N ILE A 102 6.89 5.51 -2.78
CA ILE A 102 5.69 4.80 -3.26
C ILE A 102 5.20 3.80 -2.21
N SER A 103 6.12 2.99 -1.66
CA SER A 103 5.79 1.96 -0.68
C SER A 103 5.21 2.54 0.62
N LEU A 104 5.72 3.68 1.09
CA LEU A 104 5.20 4.34 2.29
C LEU A 104 3.85 5.03 2.05
N ALA A 105 3.56 5.44 0.82
CA ALA A 105 2.36 6.19 0.50
C ALA A 105 1.20 5.34 -0.03
N HIS A 106 1.43 4.09 -0.43
CA HIS A 106 0.43 3.29 -1.14
C HIS A 106 -0.87 3.08 -0.36
N ASP A 107 -0.78 3.02 0.97
CA ASP A 107 -1.88 2.72 1.89
C ASP A 107 -2.50 3.95 2.58
N LEU A 108 -2.06 5.19 2.27
CA LEU A 108 -2.50 6.41 2.96
C LEU A 108 -4.03 6.63 2.89
N GLY A 109 -4.66 6.18 1.80
CA GLY A 109 -6.10 6.32 1.55
C GLY A 109 -6.96 5.17 2.05
N HIS A 110 -6.40 4.18 2.73
CA HIS A 110 -7.20 3.09 3.26
C HIS A 110 -8.18 3.55 4.33
N THR A 111 -9.39 2.98 4.27
CA THR A 111 -10.44 3.18 5.27
C THR A 111 -10.10 2.54 6.62
N PRO A 112 -10.75 2.93 7.73
CA PRO A 112 -10.75 2.12 8.93
C PRO A 112 -11.26 0.70 8.62
N PHE A 113 -10.80 -0.27 9.38
CA PHE A 113 -11.15 -1.70 9.28
C PHE A 113 -10.75 -2.39 7.96
N GLY A 114 -9.75 -1.87 7.27
CA GLY A 114 -9.16 -2.49 6.07
C GLY A 114 -10.16 -2.69 4.94
N HIS A 115 -10.12 -3.85 4.28
CA HIS A 115 -10.97 -4.16 3.13
C HIS A 115 -12.46 -4.14 3.45
N ALA A 116 -12.86 -4.59 4.66
CA ALA A 116 -14.27 -4.58 5.05
C ALA A 116 -14.84 -3.16 5.12
N GLY A 117 -14.07 -2.20 5.62
CA GLY A 117 -14.45 -0.79 5.62
C GLY A 117 -14.48 -0.20 4.21
N GLN A 118 -13.54 -0.56 3.35
CA GLN A 118 -13.52 -0.15 1.95
C GLN A 118 -14.75 -0.65 1.20
N ASP A 119 -15.08 -1.93 1.33
CA ASP A 119 -16.23 -2.52 0.65
C ASP A 119 -17.53 -1.85 1.08
N ALA A 120 -17.66 -1.57 2.39
CA ALA A 120 -18.81 -0.85 2.94
C ALA A 120 -18.89 0.58 2.37
N LEU A 121 -17.79 1.33 2.42
CA LEU A 121 -17.77 2.71 1.92
C LEU A 121 -17.99 2.76 0.39
N ASN A 122 -17.43 1.81 -0.35
CA ASN A 122 -17.69 1.70 -1.79
C ASN A 122 -19.18 1.38 -2.09
N ALA A 123 -19.81 0.54 -1.27
CA ALA A 123 -21.24 0.26 -1.39
C ALA A 123 -22.08 1.53 -1.15
N CYS A 124 -21.79 2.30 -0.09
CA CYS A 124 -22.44 3.58 0.20
C CYS A 124 -22.26 4.60 -0.95
N MET A 125 -21.06 4.63 -1.53
CA MET A 125 -20.69 5.56 -2.61
C MET A 125 -21.13 5.12 -4.00
N ARG A 126 -21.85 4.01 -4.15
CA ARG A 126 -22.19 3.42 -5.48
C ARG A 126 -22.82 4.42 -6.45
N GLU A 127 -23.77 5.22 -5.97
CA GLU A 127 -24.48 6.23 -6.77
C GLU A 127 -23.68 7.55 -6.90
N HIS A 128 -22.57 7.68 -6.15
CA HIS A 128 -21.74 8.88 -6.06
C HIS A 128 -20.34 8.69 -6.67
N GLY A 129 -20.19 7.72 -7.60
CA GLY A 129 -18.94 7.45 -8.33
C GLY A 129 -18.02 6.44 -7.68
N GLY A 130 -18.48 5.72 -6.65
CA GLY A 130 -17.73 4.69 -5.96
C GLY A 130 -16.61 5.21 -5.04
N PHE A 131 -15.95 4.28 -4.37
CA PHE A 131 -14.80 4.54 -3.52
C PHE A 131 -13.70 3.50 -3.78
N GLU A 132 -12.47 3.97 -4.00
CA GLU A 132 -11.26 3.15 -4.11
C GLU A 132 -10.14 3.76 -3.29
N HIS A 133 -9.45 2.95 -2.49
CA HIS A 133 -8.36 3.43 -1.62
C HIS A 133 -7.19 4.03 -2.40
N ASN A 134 -6.88 3.57 -3.61
CA ASN A 134 -5.82 4.16 -4.44
C ASN A 134 -6.14 5.61 -4.85
N LEU A 135 -7.40 5.87 -5.24
CA LEU A 135 -7.87 7.22 -5.54
C LEU A 135 -7.90 8.08 -4.28
N GLN A 136 -8.27 7.48 -3.16
CA GLN A 136 -8.23 8.17 -1.86
C GLN A 136 -6.79 8.48 -1.43
N SER A 137 -5.82 7.56 -1.65
CA SER A 137 -4.39 7.83 -1.40
C SER A 137 -3.90 9.00 -2.24
N LEU A 138 -4.33 9.07 -3.51
CA LEU A 138 -4.01 10.20 -4.38
C LEU A 138 -4.66 11.49 -3.88
N ALA A 139 -5.94 11.46 -3.46
CA ALA A 139 -6.61 12.62 -2.88
C ALA A 139 -5.91 13.11 -1.60
N VAL A 140 -5.45 12.20 -0.75
CA VAL A 140 -4.68 12.54 0.47
C VAL A 140 -3.42 13.31 0.10
N VAL A 141 -2.61 12.81 -0.85
CA VAL A 141 -1.33 13.45 -1.18
C VAL A 141 -1.47 14.68 -2.08
N ASP A 142 -2.58 14.82 -2.80
CA ASP A 142 -2.83 15.93 -3.73
C ASP A 142 -3.63 17.08 -3.11
N GLU A 143 -4.51 16.81 -2.10
CA GLU A 143 -5.55 17.76 -1.70
C GLU A 143 -5.86 17.76 -0.19
N LEU A 144 -5.83 16.61 0.50
CA LEU A 144 -6.41 16.50 1.85
C LEU A 144 -5.41 16.73 2.99
N GLU A 145 -4.11 16.63 2.75
CA GLU A 145 -3.09 16.99 3.76
C GLU A 145 -2.93 18.51 3.81
N GLU A 146 -3.14 19.06 5.00
CA GLU A 146 -2.97 20.49 5.30
C GLU A 146 -1.63 20.70 6.02
N HIS A 147 -0.54 20.82 5.24
CA HIS A 147 0.81 20.87 5.79
C HIS A 147 1.63 22.09 5.30
N TYR A 148 1.34 22.60 4.12
CA TYR A 148 2.12 23.67 3.46
C TYR A 148 1.27 24.92 3.25
N GLY A 149 1.88 26.09 3.50
CA GLY A 149 1.17 27.36 3.38
C GLY A 149 0.80 27.79 1.95
N ALA A 150 1.45 27.21 0.93
CA ALA A 150 1.26 27.61 -0.46
C ALA A 150 0.27 26.72 -1.24
N PHE A 151 -0.04 25.53 -0.74
CA PHE A 151 -0.90 24.56 -1.43
C PHE A 151 -1.42 23.51 -0.44
N ASN A 152 -2.53 22.91 -0.79
CA ASN A 152 -3.04 21.72 -0.14
C ASN A 152 -2.32 20.45 -0.67
N GLY A 153 -2.34 19.39 0.12
CA GLY A 153 -1.65 18.13 -0.19
C GLY A 153 -0.15 18.18 0.11
N LEU A 154 0.56 17.17 -0.37
CA LEU A 154 2.01 17.00 -0.19
C LEU A 154 2.82 17.49 -1.39
N ASN A 155 2.18 17.80 -2.52
CA ASN A 155 2.82 18.23 -3.77
C ASN A 155 3.95 17.27 -4.19
N LEU A 156 3.64 15.97 -4.31
CA LEU A 156 4.61 14.93 -4.70
C LEU A 156 4.91 14.98 -6.19
N CYS A 157 6.06 14.44 -6.60
CA CYS A 157 6.43 14.26 -7.99
C CYS A 157 5.45 13.35 -8.74
N PHE A 158 5.40 13.52 -10.05
CA PHE A 158 4.55 12.73 -10.93
C PHE A 158 4.78 11.22 -10.74
N GLU A 159 6.03 10.79 -10.67
CA GLU A 159 6.42 9.37 -10.59
C GLU A 159 5.96 8.73 -9.27
N THR A 160 6.05 9.45 -8.16
CA THR A 160 5.53 9.00 -6.85
C THR A 160 4.01 8.85 -6.90
N ARG A 161 3.30 9.83 -7.46
CA ARG A 161 1.84 9.81 -7.62
C ARG A 161 1.38 8.71 -8.59
N GLU A 162 2.12 8.49 -9.69
CA GLU A 162 1.91 7.39 -10.63
C GLU A 162 2.03 6.03 -9.93
N GLY A 163 3.02 5.88 -9.06
CA GLY A 163 3.26 4.65 -8.29
C GLY A 163 2.20 4.37 -7.23
N ILE A 164 1.67 5.40 -6.57
CA ILE A 164 0.55 5.27 -5.61
C ILE A 164 -0.69 4.73 -6.32
N LEU A 165 -0.95 5.14 -7.55
CA LEU A 165 -2.12 4.75 -8.32
C LEU A 165 -1.89 3.38 -9.00
N LYS A 166 -2.01 2.28 -8.24
CA LYS A 166 -1.73 0.91 -8.72
C LYS A 166 -2.64 0.48 -9.87
N HIS A 167 -3.93 0.70 -9.75
CA HIS A 167 -4.97 0.39 -10.74
C HIS A 167 -6.02 1.51 -10.77
N CYS A 168 -6.72 1.63 -11.88
CA CYS A 168 -7.72 2.65 -12.07
C CYS A 168 -8.70 2.21 -13.16
N SER A 169 -10.00 2.44 -12.95
CA SER A 169 -10.99 2.24 -14.00
C SER A 169 -10.80 3.24 -15.15
N ARG A 170 -11.24 2.88 -16.36
CA ARG A 170 -11.12 3.80 -17.51
C ARG A 170 -11.85 5.13 -17.28
N ASP A 171 -12.98 5.11 -16.56
CA ASP A 171 -13.76 6.31 -16.27
C ASP A 171 -13.05 7.22 -15.28
N ASN A 172 -12.43 6.66 -14.25
CA ASN A 172 -11.59 7.42 -13.32
C ASN A 172 -10.31 7.93 -14.00
N ALA A 173 -9.69 7.11 -14.85
CA ALA A 173 -8.49 7.48 -15.60
C ALA A 173 -8.71 8.73 -16.46
N ARG A 174 -9.88 8.87 -17.12
CA ARG A 174 -10.23 10.07 -17.90
C ARG A 174 -10.23 11.35 -17.07
N LYS A 175 -10.50 11.26 -15.76
CA LYS A 175 -10.56 12.41 -14.84
C LYS A 175 -9.19 12.81 -14.28
N LEU A 176 -8.19 11.94 -14.40
CA LEU A 176 -6.86 12.09 -13.76
C LEU A 176 -5.80 12.74 -14.67
N GLY A 177 -6.19 13.19 -15.87
CA GLY A 177 -5.25 13.82 -16.81
C GLY A 177 -4.03 12.93 -17.09
N ALA A 178 -2.84 13.49 -17.01
CA ALA A 178 -1.59 12.80 -17.33
C ALA A 178 -1.34 11.52 -16.49
N LEU A 179 -1.81 11.45 -15.24
CA LEU A 179 -1.72 10.22 -14.42
C LEU A 179 -2.62 9.10 -14.94
N GLY A 180 -3.76 9.45 -15.56
CA GLY A 180 -4.71 8.50 -16.11
C GLY A 180 -4.30 7.95 -17.48
N GLU A 181 -3.45 8.66 -18.24
CA GLU A 181 -3.09 8.31 -19.62
C GLU A 181 -2.57 6.88 -19.76
N ARG A 182 -1.72 6.41 -18.85
CA ARG A 182 -1.16 5.07 -18.91
C ARG A 182 -2.24 3.97 -18.89
N PHE A 183 -3.33 4.16 -18.13
CA PHE A 183 -4.44 3.20 -18.05
C PHE A 183 -5.30 3.22 -19.32
N LEU A 184 -5.44 4.39 -19.96
CA LEU A 184 -6.18 4.53 -21.22
C LEU A 184 -5.40 3.92 -22.39
N GLN A 185 -4.07 4.05 -22.36
CA GLN A 185 -3.15 3.58 -23.41
C GLN A 185 -2.61 2.17 -23.16
N GLY A 186 -2.88 1.53 -22.02
CA GLY A 186 -2.34 0.22 -21.65
C GLY A 186 -0.84 0.22 -21.38
N ARG A 187 -0.27 1.36 -20.99
CA ARG A 187 1.16 1.50 -20.67
C ARG A 187 1.48 1.08 -19.24
N GLN A 188 2.71 0.64 -19.04
CA GLN A 188 3.22 0.29 -17.71
C GLN A 188 3.68 1.55 -16.95
N PRO A 189 3.66 1.54 -15.60
CA PRO A 189 4.37 2.52 -14.80
C PRO A 189 5.88 2.24 -14.80
N SER A 190 6.66 3.07 -14.11
CA SER A 190 8.09 2.81 -13.87
C SER A 190 8.33 1.44 -13.23
N LEU A 191 9.58 0.93 -13.32
CA LEU A 191 9.96 -0.33 -12.65
C LEU A 191 9.85 -0.22 -11.14
N GLU A 192 10.12 0.95 -10.58
CA GLU A 192 9.96 1.25 -9.15
C GLU A 192 8.50 1.05 -8.70
N ALA A 193 7.55 1.52 -9.49
CA ALA A 193 6.13 1.34 -9.20
C ALA A 193 5.67 -0.11 -9.38
N GLN A 194 6.15 -0.81 -10.43
CA GLN A 194 5.91 -2.24 -10.60
C GLN A 194 6.46 -3.04 -9.41
N LEU A 195 7.69 -2.70 -8.96
CA LEU A 195 8.35 -3.34 -7.84
C LEU A 195 7.61 -3.12 -6.52
N ALA A 196 7.17 -1.90 -6.23
CA ALA A 196 6.40 -1.61 -5.02
C ALA A 196 5.12 -2.47 -4.93
N ASN A 197 4.46 -2.74 -6.07
CA ASN A 197 3.27 -3.61 -6.10
C ASN A 197 3.58 -5.06 -5.76
N ILE A 198 4.69 -5.62 -6.26
CA ILE A 198 5.07 -7.00 -5.96
C ILE A 198 5.61 -7.11 -4.53
N ALA A 199 6.36 -6.12 -4.06
CA ALA A 199 6.84 -6.08 -2.68
C ALA A 199 5.69 -6.04 -1.66
N ASP A 200 4.62 -5.29 -1.96
CA ASP A 200 3.38 -5.29 -1.19
C ASP A 200 2.77 -6.70 -1.09
N GLU A 201 2.68 -7.42 -2.22
CA GLU A 201 2.15 -8.79 -2.24
C GLU A 201 3.03 -9.77 -1.45
N ILE A 202 4.37 -9.66 -1.56
CA ILE A 202 5.31 -10.48 -0.77
C ILE A 202 5.12 -10.20 0.73
N ALA A 203 5.10 -8.93 1.13
CA ALA A 203 4.91 -8.54 2.52
C ALA A 203 3.57 -9.05 3.05
N TYR A 204 2.47 -8.74 2.36
CA TYR A 204 1.11 -9.06 2.76
C TYR A 204 0.92 -10.58 3.00
N ASN A 205 1.29 -11.43 2.03
CA ASN A 205 1.09 -12.88 2.16
C ASN A 205 1.88 -13.47 3.34
N ASN A 206 3.12 -13.00 3.56
CA ASN A 206 3.96 -13.51 4.64
C ASN A 206 3.54 -13.00 6.02
N HIS A 207 3.06 -11.75 6.09
CA HIS A 207 2.48 -11.21 7.32
C HIS A 207 1.24 -11.97 7.75
N ASP A 208 0.38 -12.29 6.80
CA ASP A 208 -0.88 -12.98 7.05
C ASP A 208 -0.67 -14.42 7.51
N VAL A 209 0.39 -15.07 7.05
CA VAL A 209 0.80 -16.37 7.60
C VAL A 209 1.21 -16.23 9.07
N ASP A 210 2.09 -15.28 9.40
CA ASP A 210 2.57 -15.10 10.78
C ASP A 210 1.42 -14.68 11.72
N ASP A 211 0.62 -13.71 11.33
CA ASP A 211 -0.50 -13.21 12.13
C ASP A 211 -1.62 -14.27 12.23
N GLY A 212 -1.88 -15.02 11.16
CA GLY A 212 -2.84 -16.12 11.14
C GLY A 212 -2.47 -17.27 12.08
N LEU A 213 -1.20 -17.67 12.10
CA LEU A 213 -0.68 -18.66 13.04
C LEU A 213 -0.69 -18.12 14.47
N ARG A 214 -0.29 -16.86 14.68
CA ARG A 214 -0.28 -16.21 15.99
C ARG A 214 -1.68 -16.12 16.60
N SER A 215 -2.69 -15.84 15.79
CA SER A 215 -4.09 -15.75 16.23
C SER A 215 -4.77 -17.10 16.40
N GLY A 216 -4.12 -18.19 15.97
CA GLY A 216 -4.70 -19.52 15.95
C GLY A 216 -5.85 -19.70 14.96
N LEU A 217 -5.97 -18.82 13.97
CA LEU A 217 -6.99 -18.95 12.91
C LEU A 217 -6.59 -19.91 11.82
N ILE A 218 -5.29 -20.09 11.61
CA ILE A 218 -4.71 -21.16 10.78
C ILE A 218 -3.70 -21.95 11.59
N THR A 219 -3.40 -23.18 11.16
CA THR A 219 -2.45 -24.07 11.83
C THR A 219 -1.31 -24.49 10.90
N ILE A 220 -0.21 -24.98 11.47
CA ILE A 220 0.94 -25.50 10.71
C ILE A 220 0.51 -26.69 9.86
N GLU A 221 -0.36 -27.57 10.39
CA GLU A 221 -0.88 -28.75 9.68
C GLU A 221 -1.69 -28.35 8.44
N GLN A 222 -2.48 -27.27 8.52
CA GLN A 222 -3.18 -26.74 7.36
C GLN A 222 -2.22 -26.14 6.33
N LEU A 223 -1.17 -25.43 6.77
CA LEU A 223 -0.15 -24.86 5.89
C LEU A 223 0.70 -25.92 5.20
N ALA A 224 0.80 -27.14 5.73
CA ALA A 224 1.51 -28.24 5.10
C ALA A 224 0.96 -28.61 3.70
N GLU A 225 -0.30 -28.24 3.39
CA GLU A 225 -0.87 -28.38 2.04
C GLU A 225 -0.26 -27.40 1.01
N VAL A 226 0.44 -26.35 1.48
CA VAL A 226 1.04 -25.31 0.62
C VAL A 226 2.50 -25.64 0.37
N GLU A 227 2.84 -26.01 -0.87
CA GLU A 227 4.19 -26.44 -1.27
C GLU A 227 5.28 -25.43 -0.86
N LEU A 228 5.03 -24.11 -1.07
CA LEU A 228 5.98 -23.06 -0.70
C LEU A 228 6.28 -23.06 0.80
N TRP A 229 5.28 -23.25 1.64
CA TRP A 229 5.44 -23.37 3.09
C TRP A 229 6.16 -24.64 3.46
N GLN A 230 5.66 -25.81 3.00
CA GLN A 230 6.14 -27.12 3.40
C GLN A 230 7.62 -27.30 3.08
N ARG A 231 8.06 -26.93 1.88
CA ARG A 231 9.47 -27.00 1.48
C ARG A 231 10.39 -26.22 2.42
N HIS A 232 10.00 -25.01 2.81
CA HIS A 232 10.83 -24.16 3.68
C HIS A 232 10.75 -24.57 5.14
N TYR A 233 9.62 -25.10 5.57
CA TYR A 233 9.45 -25.67 6.90
C TYR A 233 10.34 -26.88 7.11
N GLU A 234 10.33 -27.83 6.17
CA GLU A 234 11.20 -29.02 6.19
C GLU A 234 12.69 -28.63 6.12
N ALA A 235 13.04 -27.69 5.27
CA ALA A 235 14.42 -27.19 5.17
C ALA A 235 14.90 -26.53 6.48
N ALA A 236 14.02 -25.80 7.20
CA ALA A 236 14.34 -25.24 8.50
C ALA A 236 14.55 -26.33 9.55
N LEU A 237 13.74 -27.37 9.58
CA LEU A 237 13.90 -28.52 10.49
C LEU A 237 15.13 -29.36 10.16
N ALA A 238 15.48 -29.53 8.88
CA ALA A 238 16.70 -30.25 8.47
C ALA A 238 17.97 -29.54 8.95
N GLU A 239 17.99 -28.20 8.91
CA GLU A 239 19.13 -27.41 9.38
C GLU A 239 19.15 -27.27 10.93
N PHE A 240 17.96 -27.15 11.53
CA PHE A 240 17.79 -26.98 12.97
C PHE A 240 16.82 -28.01 13.55
N PRO A 241 17.23 -29.28 13.78
CA PRO A 241 16.34 -30.37 14.18
C PRO A 241 15.58 -30.18 15.50
N HIS A 242 16.07 -29.28 16.36
CA HIS A 242 15.45 -28.97 17.66
C HIS A 242 14.67 -27.66 17.65
N LEU A 243 14.49 -27.04 16.47
CA LEU A 243 13.76 -25.81 16.35
C LEU A 243 12.26 -26.08 16.41
N GLU A 244 11.56 -25.38 17.31
CA GLU A 244 10.12 -25.53 17.50
C GLU A 244 9.40 -24.20 17.76
N GLY A 245 8.08 -24.24 17.78
CA GLY A 245 7.21 -23.13 18.12
C GLY A 245 7.44 -21.90 17.23
N ARG A 246 7.38 -20.72 17.82
CA ARG A 246 7.48 -19.44 17.08
C ARG A 246 8.80 -19.26 16.32
N ARG A 247 9.88 -19.78 16.85
CA ARG A 247 11.20 -19.67 16.19
C ARG A 247 11.21 -20.42 14.86
N LEU A 248 10.59 -21.59 14.79
CA LEU A 248 10.45 -22.36 13.56
C LEU A 248 9.56 -21.65 12.54
N VAL A 249 8.45 -21.06 12.98
CA VAL A 249 7.57 -20.24 12.12
C VAL A 249 8.34 -19.07 11.52
N HIS A 250 9.04 -18.27 12.35
CA HIS A 250 9.80 -17.13 11.87
C HIS A 250 10.93 -17.52 10.91
N GLU A 251 11.63 -18.64 11.19
CA GLU A 251 12.68 -19.13 10.29
C GLU A 251 12.08 -19.57 8.94
N THR A 252 10.93 -20.22 8.95
CA THR A 252 10.22 -20.61 7.72
C THR A 252 9.79 -19.41 6.91
N VAL A 253 9.13 -18.42 7.53
CA VAL A 253 8.69 -17.18 6.88
C VAL A 253 9.89 -16.40 6.31
N ARG A 254 10.98 -16.28 7.04
CA ARG A 254 12.21 -15.64 6.58
C ARG A 254 12.76 -16.29 5.31
N ARG A 255 12.76 -17.62 5.25
CA ARG A 255 13.21 -18.40 4.08
C ARG A 255 12.29 -18.19 2.87
N ILE A 256 10.98 -18.15 3.10
CA ILE A 256 9.99 -17.86 2.04
C ILE A 256 10.24 -16.47 1.47
N ILE A 257 10.33 -15.44 2.31
CA ILE A 257 10.58 -14.06 1.87
C ILE A 257 11.89 -13.99 1.06
N ASN A 258 12.96 -14.61 1.55
CA ASN A 258 14.24 -14.63 0.83
C ASN A 258 14.12 -15.29 -0.55
N THR A 259 13.41 -16.42 -0.64
CA THR A 259 13.20 -17.12 -1.93
C THR A 259 12.41 -16.24 -2.89
N LEU A 260 11.35 -15.57 -2.43
CA LEU A 260 10.56 -14.67 -3.23
C LEU A 260 11.39 -13.47 -3.74
N ILE A 261 12.22 -12.87 -2.87
CA ILE A 261 13.08 -11.75 -3.23
C ILE A 261 14.14 -12.17 -4.27
N VAL A 262 14.82 -13.29 -4.06
CA VAL A 262 15.87 -13.76 -4.97
C VAL A 262 15.28 -14.10 -6.34
N ASP A 263 14.19 -14.86 -6.38
CA ASP A 263 13.49 -15.18 -7.63
C ASP A 263 13.01 -13.92 -8.37
N LEU A 264 12.49 -12.94 -7.63
CA LEU A 264 12.04 -11.66 -8.22
C LEU A 264 13.19 -10.90 -8.88
N ILE A 265 14.38 -10.87 -8.24
CA ILE A 265 15.59 -10.25 -8.79
C ILE A 265 16.04 -10.99 -10.04
N ASP A 266 16.15 -12.32 -9.98
CA ASP A 266 16.65 -13.15 -11.06
C ASP A 266 15.75 -13.08 -12.30
N GLU A 267 14.44 -13.25 -12.11
CA GLU A 267 13.48 -13.21 -13.22
C GLU A 267 13.36 -11.82 -13.84
N THR A 268 13.35 -10.76 -12.99
CA THR A 268 13.33 -9.38 -13.50
C THR A 268 14.60 -9.07 -14.27
N THR A 269 15.78 -9.48 -13.76
CA THR A 269 17.05 -9.33 -14.46
C THR A 269 17.05 -10.02 -15.82
N ARG A 270 16.52 -11.27 -15.88
CA ARG A 270 16.36 -12.02 -17.13
C ARG A 270 15.47 -11.32 -18.15
N LYS A 271 14.34 -10.75 -17.68
CA LYS A 271 13.41 -9.99 -18.53
C LYS A 271 14.03 -8.69 -19.03
N LEU A 272 14.71 -7.95 -18.15
CA LEU A 272 15.44 -6.74 -18.52
C LEU A 272 16.53 -7.01 -19.57
N ALA A 273 17.30 -8.09 -19.40
CA ALA A 273 18.31 -8.49 -20.40
C ALA A 273 17.69 -8.82 -21.77
N ARG A 274 16.50 -9.45 -21.78
CA ARG A 274 15.79 -9.80 -23.02
C ARG A 274 15.20 -8.60 -23.75
N VAL A 275 14.60 -7.65 -23.01
CA VAL A 275 13.96 -6.46 -23.56
C VAL A 275 14.98 -5.35 -23.83
N ALA A 276 16.05 -5.29 -23.02
CA ALA A 276 17.13 -4.31 -23.09
C ALA A 276 16.63 -2.86 -23.17
N PRO A 277 15.76 -2.40 -22.26
CA PRO A 277 15.24 -1.03 -22.30
C PRO A 277 16.39 -0.03 -22.13
N ALA A 278 16.45 0.99 -22.98
CA ALA A 278 17.45 2.06 -22.91
C ALA A 278 16.97 3.27 -22.09
N SER A 279 15.67 3.34 -21.77
CA SER A 279 15.04 4.46 -21.10
C SER A 279 13.81 4.05 -20.29
N LEU A 280 13.32 4.96 -19.43
CA LEU A 280 12.05 4.79 -18.74
C LEU A 280 10.86 4.70 -19.72
N ASP A 281 10.92 5.36 -20.87
CA ASP A 281 9.83 5.29 -21.86
C ASP A 281 9.78 3.92 -22.54
N ASP A 282 10.92 3.25 -22.73
CA ASP A 282 10.95 1.86 -23.21
C ASP A 282 10.30 0.92 -22.19
N VAL A 283 10.54 1.13 -20.89
CA VAL A 283 9.87 0.39 -19.81
C VAL A 283 8.36 0.57 -19.87
N ARG A 284 7.90 1.80 -20.07
CA ARG A 284 6.47 2.12 -20.14
C ARG A 284 5.78 1.47 -21.35
N ALA A 285 6.50 1.27 -22.43
CA ALA A 285 6.00 0.63 -23.66
C ALA A 285 6.08 -0.91 -23.62
N ALA A 286 6.90 -1.48 -22.75
CA ALA A 286 7.10 -2.91 -22.62
C ALA A 286 5.94 -3.59 -21.86
N PRO A 287 5.79 -4.93 -21.96
CA PRO A 287 4.99 -5.71 -21.01
C PRO A 287 5.53 -5.56 -19.58
N PRO A 288 4.78 -5.98 -18.54
CA PRO A 288 5.26 -5.98 -17.15
C PRO A 288 6.62 -6.70 -17.04
N LEU A 289 7.63 -5.99 -16.56
CA LEU A 289 9.00 -6.50 -16.46
C LEU A 289 9.35 -7.03 -15.06
N VAL A 290 8.76 -6.44 -14.03
CA VAL A 290 8.94 -6.92 -12.64
C VAL A 290 7.93 -8.03 -12.36
N SER A 291 8.42 -9.24 -12.15
CA SER A 291 7.59 -10.40 -11.79
C SER A 291 8.44 -11.55 -11.27
N HIS A 292 7.80 -12.47 -10.58
CA HIS A 292 8.35 -13.79 -10.29
C HIS A 292 8.45 -14.67 -11.55
N SER A 293 9.28 -15.71 -11.47
CA SER A 293 9.23 -16.85 -12.39
C SER A 293 7.86 -17.52 -12.36
N GLU A 294 7.48 -18.23 -13.43
CA GLU A 294 6.18 -18.92 -13.50
C GLU A 294 5.98 -19.90 -12.33
N THR A 295 7.03 -20.62 -11.95
CA THR A 295 7.00 -21.56 -10.84
C THR A 295 6.71 -20.88 -9.50
N VAL A 296 7.47 -19.83 -9.18
CA VAL A 296 7.32 -19.12 -7.90
C VAL A 296 6.03 -18.32 -7.87
N ALA A 297 5.61 -17.73 -9.00
CA ALA A 297 4.31 -17.08 -9.12
C ALA A 297 3.14 -18.05 -8.82
N ALA A 298 3.21 -19.28 -9.35
CA ALA A 298 2.20 -20.31 -9.07
C ALA A 298 2.18 -20.71 -7.58
N GLN A 299 3.35 -20.85 -6.95
CA GLN A 299 3.47 -21.15 -5.53
C GLN A 299 2.96 -20.02 -4.64
N ALA A 300 3.31 -18.76 -4.94
CA ALA A 300 2.79 -17.59 -4.24
C ALA A 300 1.27 -17.46 -4.37
N ALA A 301 0.73 -17.71 -5.57
CA ALA A 301 -0.70 -17.73 -5.81
C ALA A 301 -1.40 -18.87 -5.04
N ALA A 302 -0.76 -20.03 -4.85
CA ALA A 302 -1.30 -21.12 -4.02
C ALA A 302 -1.38 -20.70 -2.55
N LEU A 303 -0.35 -20.06 -2.00
CA LEU A 303 -0.36 -19.49 -0.66
C LEU A 303 -1.48 -18.46 -0.48
N LYS A 304 -1.64 -17.55 -1.43
CA LYS A 304 -2.71 -16.55 -1.42
C LYS A 304 -4.10 -17.17 -1.43
N ARG A 305 -4.33 -18.22 -2.23
CA ARG A 305 -5.61 -18.97 -2.24
C ARG A 305 -5.86 -19.65 -0.91
N PHE A 306 -4.82 -20.23 -0.29
CA PHE A 306 -4.92 -20.85 1.03
C PHE A 306 -5.35 -19.83 2.09
N LEU A 307 -4.71 -18.66 2.14
CA LEU A 307 -5.05 -17.58 3.07
C LEU A 307 -6.48 -17.08 2.84
N PHE A 308 -6.88 -16.93 1.58
CA PHE A 308 -8.25 -16.52 1.26
C PHE A 308 -9.29 -17.51 1.79
N LYS A 309 -9.04 -18.80 1.62
CA LYS A 309 -9.97 -19.85 2.05
C LYS A 309 -10.00 -20.00 3.58
N ASN A 310 -8.83 -20.05 4.23
CA ASN A 310 -8.71 -20.49 5.61
C ASN A 310 -8.63 -19.34 6.60
N LEU A 311 -8.10 -18.17 6.19
CA LEU A 311 -7.93 -17.01 7.06
C LEU A 311 -9.06 -15.98 6.86
N TYR A 312 -9.20 -15.42 5.66
CA TYR A 312 -10.14 -14.30 5.47
C TYR A 312 -11.61 -14.71 5.53
N ARG A 313 -11.92 -15.99 5.27
CA ARG A 313 -13.26 -16.57 5.44
C ARG A 313 -13.49 -17.23 6.79
N HIS A 314 -12.54 -17.15 7.70
CA HIS A 314 -12.73 -17.67 9.05
C HIS A 314 -13.83 -16.87 9.77
N TYR A 315 -14.71 -17.56 10.52
CA TYR A 315 -15.91 -16.95 11.10
C TYR A 315 -15.61 -15.73 12.00
N LYS A 316 -14.48 -15.73 12.72
CA LYS A 316 -14.07 -14.58 13.55
C LYS A 316 -13.78 -13.37 12.69
N VAL A 317 -13.04 -13.52 11.57
CA VAL A 317 -12.75 -12.45 10.60
C VAL A 317 -14.05 -11.95 9.98
N MET A 318 -14.95 -12.86 9.59
CA MET A 318 -16.26 -12.49 9.02
C MET A 318 -17.14 -11.71 10.02
N ARG A 319 -17.11 -12.07 11.31
CA ARG A 319 -17.82 -11.27 12.35
C ARG A 319 -17.26 -9.85 12.47
N MET A 320 -15.93 -9.70 12.43
CA MET A 320 -15.30 -8.39 12.48
C MET A 320 -15.60 -7.57 11.21
N ALA A 321 -15.57 -8.20 10.03
CA ALA A 321 -15.96 -7.56 8.79
C ALA A 321 -17.42 -7.07 8.82
N SER A 322 -18.35 -7.90 9.34
CA SER A 322 -19.76 -7.50 9.50
C SER A 322 -19.94 -6.33 10.48
N LYS A 323 -19.17 -6.31 11.58
CA LYS A 323 -19.17 -5.17 12.52
C LYS A 323 -18.64 -3.89 11.85
N ALA A 324 -17.51 -4.00 11.16
CA ALA A 324 -16.90 -2.88 10.43
C ALA A 324 -17.85 -2.29 9.39
N GLN A 325 -18.53 -3.14 8.63
CA GLN A 325 -19.53 -2.74 7.64
C GLN A 325 -20.65 -1.92 8.28
N ARG A 326 -21.22 -2.40 9.40
CA ARG A 326 -22.27 -1.66 10.12
C ARG A 326 -21.80 -0.30 10.61
N VAL A 327 -20.57 -0.22 11.13
CA VAL A 327 -20.01 1.04 11.62
C VAL A 327 -19.84 2.04 10.48
N VAL A 328 -19.22 1.63 9.38
CA VAL A 328 -18.97 2.52 8.23
C VAL A 328 -20.27 2.96 7.58
N THR A 329 -21.21 2.04 7.33
CA THR A 329 -22.52 2.36 6.73
C THR A 329 -23.31 3.30 7.65
N GLY A 330 -23.40 3.00 8.95
CA GLY A 330 -24.12 3.87 9.88
C GLY A 330 -23.54 5.27 9.97
N LEU A 331 -22.21 5.40 10.01
CA LEU A 331 -21.56 6.72 9.98
C LEU A 331 -21.86 7.47 8.67
N PHE A 332 -21.78 6.78 7.54
CA PHE A 332 -22.06 7.38 6.22
C PHE A 332 -23.49 7.91 6.16
N ASP A 333 -24.46 7.07 6.52
CA ASP A 333 -25.88 7.42 6.48
C ASP A 333 -26.19 8.62 7.41
N ALA A 334 -25.68 8.58 8.67
CA ALA A 334 -25.87 9.68 9.61
C ALA A 334 -25.32 11.02 9.11
N PHE A 335 -24.13 11.01 8.48
CA PHE A 335 -23.51 12.22 7.95
C PHE A 335 -24.11 12.71 6.63
N ILE A 336 -24.76 11.84 5.87
CA ILE A 336 -25.54 12.23 4.69
C ILE A 336 -26.89 12.82 5.11
N ASP A 337 -27.56 12.21 6.10
CA ASP A 337 -28.85 12.66 6.60
C ASP A 337 -28.76 14.03 7.29
N ASP A 338 -27.68 14.25 8.05
CA ASP A 338 -27.42 15.55 8.69
C ASP A 338 -25.93 15.94 8.58
N PRO A 339 -25.54 16.68 7.55
CA PRO A 339 -24.17 17.16 7.38
C PRO A 339 -23.62 18.04 8.52
N ARG A 340 -24.50 18.61 9.37
CA ARG A 340 -24.09 19.42 10.54
C ARG A 340 -23.40 18.58 11.62
N LEU A 341 -23.51 17.26 11.55
CA LEU A 341 -22.76 16.34 12.43
C LEU A 341 -21.28 16.21 12.05
N LEU A 342 -20.89 16.67 10.87
CA LEU A 342 -19.49 16.68 10.42
C LEU A 342 -18.75 17.93 10.92
N PRO A 343 -17.41 17.84 11.05
CA PRO A 343 -16.59 19.04 11.21
C PRO A 343 -16.73 19.99 10.01
N PRO A 344 -16.66 21.34 10.23
CA PRO A 344 -16.92 22.33 9.19
C PRO A 344 -16.20 22.12 7.86
N PRO A 345 -14.93 21.65 7.79
CA PRO A 345 -14.25 21.43 6.51
C PRO A 345 -14.86 20.31 5.64
N TYR A 346 -15.71 19.46 6.22
CA TYR A 346 -16.39 18.36 5.53
C TYR A 346 -17.88 18.62 5.28
N GLN A 347 -18.34 19.84 5.51
CA GLN A 347 -19.70 20.29 5.20
C GLN A 347 -19.71 21.03 3.85
N SER A 348 -20.72 20.79 3.02
CA SER A 348 -20.95 21.50 1.77
C SER A 348 -22.43 21.83 1.58
N GLU A 349 -22.72 22.99 1.05
CA GLU A 349 -24.06 23.36 0.59
C GLU A 349 -24.42 22.66 -0.75
N ASP A 350 -23.39 22.21 -1.49
CA ASP A 350 -23.56 21.45 -2.72
C ASP A 350 -23.82 19.97 -2.40
N ALA A 351 -25.06 19.55 -2.51
CA ALA A 351 -25.48 18.15 -2.30
C ALA A 351 -24.75 17.13 -3.18
N ALA A 352 -24.22 17.54 -4.33
CA ALA A 352 -23.44 16.64 -5.21
C ALA A 352 -22.03 16.37 -4.67
N GLN A 353 -21.46 17.29 -3.89
CA GLN A 353 -20.13 17.16 -3.30
C GLN A 353 -20.17 16.48 -1.91
N GLN A 354 -21.27 16.60 -1.19
CA GLN A 354 -21.37 16.15 0.19
C GLN A 354 -21.00 14.66 0.37
N PRO A 355 -21.46 13.70 -0.48
CA PRO A 355 -21.08 12.30 -0.32
C PRO A 355 -19.57 12.06 -0.41
N ARG A 356 -18.87 12.83 -1.26
CA ARG A 356 -17.43 12.72 -1.40
C ARG A 356 -16.71 13.23 -0.15
N LEU A 357 -17.17 14.33 0.43
CA LEU A 357 -16.61 14.87 1.68
C LEU A 357 -16.83 13.92 2.86
N VAL A 358 -18.03 13.31 2.96
CA VAL A 358 -18.31 12.25 3.94
C VAL A 358 -17.36 11.08 3.76
N ALA A 359 -17.17 10.62 2.53
CA ALA A 359 -16.24 9.52 2.24
C ALA A 359 -14.80 9.87 2.62
N HIS A 360 -14.31 11.08 2.34
CA HIS A 360 -12.99 11.55 2.76
C HIS A 360 -12.85 11.58 4.28
N TYR A 361 -13.86 12.07 4.99
CA TYR A 361 -13.85 12.11 6.45
C TYR A 361 -13.78 10.70 7.06
N ILE A 362 -14.65 9.78 6.61
CA ILE A 362 -14.66 8.40 7.11
C ILE A 362 -13.35 7.69 6.74
N ALA A 363 -12.85 7.81 5.51
CA ALA A 363 -11.60 7.20 5.10
C ALA A 363 -10.40 7.74 5.89
N GLY A 364 -10.44 8.99 6.33
CA GLY A 364 -9.45 9.61 7.21
C GLY A 364 -9.44 9.11 8.65
N MET A 365 -10.46 8.37 9.09
CA MET A 365 -10.54 7.87 10.48
C MET A 365 -9.57 6.71 10.71
N THR A 366 -9.13 6.59 11.96
CA THR A 366 -8.54 5.34 12.47
C THR A 366 -9.66 4.41 12.94
N ASP A 367 -9.38 3.12 13.11
CA ASP A 367 -10.38 2.14 13.58
C ASP A 367 -10.99 2.54 14.93
N ARG A 368 -10.15 2.96 15.87
CA ARG A 368 -10.58 3.43 17.21
C ARG A 368 -11.45 4.67 17.12
N PHE A 369 -11.08 5.61 16.25
CA PHE A 369 -11.84 6.84 16.07
C PHE A 369 -13.21 6.55 15.45
N ALA A 370 -13.28 5.70 14.42
CA ALA A 370 -14.54 5.32 13.77
C ALA A 370 -15.50 4.63 14.77
N LEU A 371 -14.98 3.72 15.62
CA LEU A 371 -15.79 3.08 16.66
C LEU A 371 -16.30 4.11 17.68
N LYS A 372 -15.46 5.06 18.08
CA LYS A 372 -15.84 6.10 19.06
C LYS A 372 -16.89 7.06 18.47
N GLU A 373 -16.75 7.45 17.20
CA GLU A 373 -17.75 8.29 16.53
C GLU A 373 -19.08 7.55 16.38
N TYR A 374 -19.05 6.27 16.00
CA TYR A 374 -20.25 5.47 15.94
C TYR A 374 -20.96 5.38 17.31
N GLN A 375 -20.20 5.18 18.39
CA GLN A 375 -20.76 5.17 19.75
C GLN A 375 -21.38 6.51 20.12
N ARG A 376 -20.73 7.62 19.80
CA ARG A 376 -21.24 8.97 20.10
C ARG A 376 -22.56 9.29 19.40
N LEU A 377 -22.74 8.77 18.18
CA LEU A 377 -23.94 9.06 17.40
C LEU A 377 -25.10 8.12 17.71
N PHE A 378 -24.83 6.86 18.08
CA PHE A 378 -25.86 5.82 18.15
C PHE A 378 -26.07 5.20 19.54
N VAL A 379 -25.16 5.42 20.47
CA VAL A 379 -25.29 4.84 21.81
C VAL A 379 -25.63 5.94 22.80
N ILE A 380 -26.85 5.89 23.34
CA ILE A 380 -27.24 6.72 24.49
C ILE A 380 -26.65 6.03 25.73
N SER A 381 -25.54 6.55 26.24
CA SER A 381 -25.03 6.11 27.55
C SER A 381 -25.62 7.04 28.63
N ASP A 382 -26.31 6.48 29.61
CA ASP A 382 -26.55 7.15 30.85
C ASP A 382 -25.18 7.35 31.54
N ASN A 383 -24.66 8.56 31.53
CA ASN A 383 -23.49 8.96 32.32
C ASN A 383 -23.94 9.28 33.75
#